data_6078fb204db0a3ccafadc0db9b23b740
#
_entry.id   6078fb204db0a3ccafadc0db9b23b740
#
_cell.length_a   1.000
_cell.length_b   1.000
_cell.length_c   1.000
_cell.angle_alpha   90.00
_cell.angle_beta   90.00
_cell.angle_gamma   90.00
#
_symmetry.space_group_name_H-M   'P 1'
#
loop_
_entity.id
_entity.type
_entity.pdbx_description
1 polymer ?
#
loop_
_entity_poly.entity_id
_entity_poly.type
_entity_poly.pdbx_seq_one_letter_code
_entity_poly.pdbx_strand_id
1 'polypeptide(L)'
;MKDAREDPTGTAATPAGVDPGTWAEVNRWPGGVTLEQSATLTDGRDGKSIALDMRRTAAAIDAPHGLPDGVMCTSFTVVNEMAATGGDAGAVAAAWDILQVPPTGTLVCPTTRRAAPRSYYDPFGDKHVVATDTAVRFLIDAQRRVKMGLRPEHTTGRMGYYRPLTGGESSLIVRVFPVYPGEQYVDVPRDHPAEQRSGGDALQAYNDDMTYGAFGEMEFVAPAVVVGGCSARHTTCVTHAMVGPDAAVRAAGAALLGCTVDPLG
;
A
#
# COMPACT_ATOMS: atom_id res chain seq x y z
N MET A 1 25.39 8.52 -4.16
CA MET A 1 23.92 8.54 -4.06
C MET A 1 23.62 8.38 -2.60
N LYS A 2 23.09 9.39 -1.91
CA LYS A 2 22.59 9.20 -0.54
C LYS A 2 21.51 8.15 -0.65
N ASP A 3 21.59 7.13 0.19
CA ASP A 3 20.55 6.13 0.30
C ASP A 3 19.23 6.87 0.62
N ALA A 4 18.38 7.05 -0.39
CA ALA A 4 17.19 7.91 -0.33
C ALA A 4 16.11 7.37 0.64
N ARG A 5 16.47 6.44 1.52
CA ARG A 5 15.56 5.66 2.37
C ARG A 5 15.96 5.65 3.83
N GLU A 6 16.94 6.43 4.18
CA GLU A 6 17.09 6.79 5.58
C GLU A 6 15.88 7.64 5.97
N ASP A 7 15.09 7.17 6.94
CA ASP A 7 14.26 8.05 7.75
C ASP A 7 15.05 9.34 8.02
N PRO A 8 14.46 10.55 7.82
CA PRO A 8 15.15 11.81 8.12
C PRO A 8 15.74 11.89 9.53
N THR A 9 15.32 11.01 10.42
CA THR A 9 15.92 10.83 11.75
C THR A 9 17.17 9.93 11.73
N GLY A 10 17.57 9.39 10.57
CA GLY A 10 18.77 8.55 10.39
C GLY A 10 18.70 7.17 11.02
N THR A 11 17.52 6.67 11.32
CA THR A 11 17.34 5.51 12.19
C THR A 11 16.61 4.31 11.56
N ALA A 12 16.07 4.42 10.34
CA ALA A 12 15.48 3.31 9.60
C ALA A 12 15.94 3.35 8.14
N ALA A 13 16.59 2.31 7.69
CA ALA A 13 16.93 2.09 6.29
C ALA A 13 16.23 0.83 5.79
N THR A 14 15.79 0.84 4.54
CA THR A 14 15.33 -0.41 3.89
C THR A 14 16.54 -1.32 3.73
N PRO A 15 16.46 -2.59 4.18
CA PRO A 15 17.59 -3.50 4.05
C PRO A 15 18.02 -3.66 2.60
N ALA A 16 19.33 -3.55 2.32
CA ALA A 16 19.89 -3.68 0.97
C ALA A 16 19.56 -5.03 0.30
N GLY A 17 19.30 -6.06 1.10
CA GLY A 17 18.84 -7.36 0.61
C GLY A 17 17.41 -7.34 0.01
N VAL A 18 16.63 -6.27 0.22
CA VAL A 18 15.29 -6.12 -0.35
C VAL A 18 15.28 -5.05 -1.42
N ASP A 19 16.02 -3.96 -1.21
CA ASP A 19 16.01 -2.79 -2.07
C ASP A 19 17.43 -2.19 -2.22
N PRO A 20 18.02 -2.26 -3.41
CA PRO A 20 17.42 -2.79 -4.66
C PRO A 20 17.21 -4.30 -4.69
N GLY A 21 17.78 -5.06 -3.74
CA GLY A 21 17.75 -6.52 -3.75
C GLY A 21 18.55 -7.13 -4.92
N THR A 22 18.42 -8.44 -5.08
CA THR A 22 19.07 -9.24 -6.15
C THR A 22 18.04 -10.02 -6.95
N TRP A 23 16.98 -9.34 -7.37
CA TRP A 23 15.87 -9.97 -8.09
C TRP A 23 16.35 -10.56 -9.43
N ALA A 24 16.08 -11.84 -9.62
CA ALA A 24 16.29 -12.55 -10.87
C ALA A 24 14.96 -12.72 -11.62
N GLU A 25 14.96 -12.46 -12.91
CA GLU A 25 13.84 -12.83 -13.78
C GLU A 25 13.86 -14.34 -14.00
N VAL A 26 12.80 -15.01 -13.59
CA VAL A 26 12.67 -16.48 -13.74
C VAL A 26 11.64 -16.89 -14.79
N ASN A 27 10.74 -15.99 -15.16
CA ASN A 27 9.79 -16.21 -16.24
C ASN A 27 9.33 -14.87 -16.83
N ARG A 28 9.11 -14.87 -18.17
CA ARG A 28 8.53 -13.75 -18.91
C ARG A 28 7.61 -14.26 -20.01
N TRP A 29 6.47 -13.61 -20.17
CA TRP A 29 5.53 -13.84 -21.26
C TRP A 29 4.92 -12.51 -21.73
N PRO A 30 4.23 -12.46 -22.89
CA PRO A 30 3.51 -11.27 -23.29
C PRO A 30 2.51 -10.82 -22.20
N GLY A 31 2.76 -9.63 -21.65
CA GLY A 31 1.94 -9.04 -20.58
C GLY A 31 2.32 -9.42 -19.15
N GLY A 32 3.40 -10.18 -18.90
CA GLY A 32 3.77 -10.52 -17.55
C GLY A 32 5.22 -10.91 -17.31
N VAL A 33 5.64 -10.85 -16.05
CA VAL A 33 6.98 -11.24 -15.58
C VAL A 33 6.91 -11.82 -14.17
N THR A 34 7.75 -12.80 -13.90
CA THR A 34 8.00 -13.32 -12.55
C THR A 34 9.45 -13.08 -12.14
N LEU A 35 9.62 -12.52 -10.96
CA LEU A 35 10.91 -12.27 -10.33
C LEU A 35 11.03 -13.09 -9.06
N GLU A 36 12.23 -13.56 -8.75
CA GLU A 36 12.55 -14.26 -7.51
C GLU A 36 13.81 -13.71 -6.86
N GLN A 37 13.88 -13.77 -5.55
CA GLN A 37 15.10 -13.58 -4.79
C GLN A 37 15.02 -14.28 -3.43
N SER A 38 16.20 -14.55 -2.86
CA SER A 38 16.36 -14.98 -1.47
C SER A 38 17.18 -13.93 -0.72
N ALA A 39 16.82 -13.63 0.52
CA ALA A 39 17.55 -12.69 1.37
C ALA A 39 17.46 -13.10 2.84
N THR A 40 18.52 -12.78 3.59
CA THR A 40 18.46 -12.80 5.06
C THR A 40 18.39 -11.36 5.54
N LEU A 41 17.35 -11.06 6.31
CA LEU A 41 17.06 -9.73 6.84
C LEU A 41 17.21 -9.76 8.37
N THR A 42 17.68 -8.65 8.93
CA THR A 42 17.76 -8.48 10.38
C THR A 42 16.88 -7.29 10.80
N ASP A 43 15.96 -7.52 11.73
CA ASP A 43 15.15 -6.43 12.29
C ASP A 43 16.03 -5.54 13.17
N GLY A 44 16.16 -4.27 12.79
CA GLY A 44 16.96 -3.28 13.54
C GLY A 44 16.41 -2.95 14.94
N ARG A 45 15.19 -3.41 15.28
CA ARG A 45 14.54 -3.14 16.57
C ARG A 45 14.90 -4.16 17.65
N ASP A 46 15.01 -5.43 17.29
CA ASP A 46 15.26 -6.52 18.24
C ASP A 46 16.44 -7.43 17.86
N GLY A 47 17.07 -7.15 16.71
CA GLY A 47 18.24 -7.88 16.19
C GLY A 47 17.93 -9.27 15.64
N LYS A 48 16.68 -9.70 15.60
CA LYS A 48 16.31 -11.02 15.06
C LYS A 48 16.50 -11.06 13.55
N SER A 49 16.98 -12.18 13.07
CA SER A 49 17.17 -12.44 11.65
C SER A 49 16.16 -13.43 11.11
N ILE A 50 15.76 -13.23 9.85
CA ILE A 50 14.87 -14.08 9.08
C ILE A 50 15.42 -14.31 7.68
N ALA A 51 15.51 -15.56 7.25
CA ALA A 51 15.82 -15.93 5.88
C ALA A 51 14.52 -16.10 5.10
N LEU A 52 14.42 -15.47 3.95
CA LEU A 52 13.22 -15.39 3.11
C LEU A 52 13.50 -15.82 1.69
N ASP A 53 12.62 -16.64 1.13
CA ASP A 53 12.43 -16.77 -0.30
C ASP A 53 11.23 -15.89 -0.72
N MET A 54 11.44 -15.08 -1.74
CA MET A 54 10.46 -14.12 -2.23
C MET A 54 10.25 -14.29 -3.72
N ARG A 55 8.99 -14.28 -4.14
CA ARG A 55 8.58 -14.32 -5.54
C ARG A 55 7.57 -13.22 -5.79
N ARG A 56 7.75 -12.50 -6.89
CA ARG A 56 6.84 -11.44 -7.33
C ARG A 56 6.47 -11.64 -8.79
N THR A 57 5.17 -11.77 -9.04
CA THR A 57 4.62 -11.88 -10.40
C THR A 57 3.78 -10.65 -10.70
N ALA A 58 4.09 -9.96 -11.79
CA ALA A 58 3.28 -8.86 -12.31
C ALA A 58 2.71 -9.26 -13.67
N ALA A 59 1.41 -9.08 -13.89
CA ALA A 59 0.75 -9.44 -15.13
C ALA A 59 -0.38 -8.48 -15.48
N ALA A 60 -0.49 -8.12 -16.76
CA ALA A 60 -1.65 -7.43 -17.31
C ALA A 60 -2.87 -8.34 -17.22
N ILE A 61 -4.01 -7.76 -16.92
CA ILE A 61 -5.32 -8.43 -16.88
C ILE A 61 -6.35 -7.59 -17.61
N ASP A 62 -7.50 -8.17 -17.92
CA ASP A 62 -8.61 -7.45 -18.51
C ASP A 62 -9.14 -6.34 -17.58
N ALA A 63 -9.63 -5.27 -18.20
CA ALA A 63 -10.32 -4.20 -17.49
C ALA A 63 -11.64 -4.74 -16.87
N PRO A 64 -12.14 -4.12 -15.80
CA PRO A 64 -13.43 -4.47 -15.23
C PRO A 64 -14.55 -4.35 -16.27
N HIS A 65 -15.50 -5.29 -16.24
CA HIS A 65 -16.70 -5.20 -17.09
C HIS A 65 -17.62 -4.05 -16.62
N GLY A 66 -18.37 -3.48 -17.57
CA GLY A 66 -19.40 -2.49 -17.26
C GLY A 66 -18.86 -1.12 -16.88
N LEU A 67 -17.65 -0.78 -17.32
CA LEU A 67 -17.15 0.60 -17.18
C LEU A 67 -18.06 1.55 -17.98
N PRO A 68 -18.34 2.76 -17.45
CA PRO A 68 -19.10 3.77 -18.18
C PRO A 68 -18.42 4.19 -19.49
N ASP A 69 -19.23 4.64 -20.44
CA ASP A 69 -18.74 5.14 -21.72
C ASP A 69 -17.72 6.28 -21.56
N GLY A 70 -16.67 6.24 -22.37
CA GLY A 70 -15.59 7.21 -22.34
C GLY A 70 -14.51 6.97 -21.28
N VAL A 71 -14.66 5.96 -20.42
CA VAL A 71 -13.60 5.58 -19.47
C VAL A 71 -12.62 4.63 -20.16
N MET A 72 -11.39 5.07 -20.28
CA MET A 72 -10.26 4.20 -20.64
C MET A 72 -9.68 3.58 -19.36
N CYS A 73 -9.37 2.28 -19.39
CA CYS A 73 -8.84 1.55 -18.27
C CYS A 73 -7.72 0.61 -18.68
N THR A 74 -6.66 0.58 -17.91
CA THR A 74 -5.66 -0.49 -17.92
C THR A 74 -5.61 -1.16 -16.56
N SER A 75 -5.37 -2.48 -16.56
CA SER A 75 -5.39 -3.27 -15.33
C SER A 75 -4.22 -4.23 -15.27
N PHE A 76 -3.73 -4.44 -14.07
CA PHE A 76 -2.69 -5.43 -13.82
C PHE A 76 -2.85 -6.03 -12.41
N THR A 77 -2.30 -7.20 -12.24
CA THR A 77 -2.19 -7.86 -10.94
C THR A 77 -0.73 -7.97 -10.53
N VAL A 78 -0.50 -7.86 -9.24
CA VAL A 78 0.79 -8.18 -8.60
C VAL A 78 0.53 -9.25 -7.56
N VAL A 79 1.26 -10.36 -7.68
CA VAL A 79 1.24 -11.45 -6.70
C VAL A 79 2.57 -11.46 -5.98
N ASN A 80 2.54 -11.34 -4.66
CA ASN A 80 3.69 -11.48 -3.79
C ASN A 80 3.58 -12.79 -3.00
N GLU A 81 4.59 -13.64 -3.14
CA GLU A 81 4.74 -14.85 -2.36
C GLU A 81 6.00 -14.72 -1.50
N MET A 82 5.90 -15.08 -0.25
CA MET A 82 7.02 -14.97 0.68
C MET A 82 7.02 -16.19 1.60
N ALA A 83 8.18 -16.81 1.76
CA ALA A 83 8.38 -17.95 2.65
C ALA A 83 9.58 -17.72 3.57
N ALA A 84 9.40 -17.93 4.87
CA ALA A 84 10.47 -17.99 5.84
C ALA A 84 11.14 -19.36 5.75
N THR A 85 12.41 -19.39 5.35
CA THR A 85 13.20 -20.61 5.18
C THR A 85 14.14 -20.87 6.34
N GLY A 86 14.29 -19.91 7.28
CA GLY A 86 15.12 -20.02 8.48
C GLY A 86 15.13 -18.72 9.27
N GLY A 87 15.87 -18.72 10.36
CA GLY A 87 16.07 -17.52 11.19
C GLY A 87 15.78 -17.77 12.67
N ASP A 88 15.73 -16.67 13.43
CA ASP A 88 15.48 -16.70 14.87
C ASP A 88 14.01 -16.98 15.17
N ALA A 89 13.73 -17.78 16.19
CA ALA A 89 12.37 -18.12 16.59
C ALA A 89 11.54 -16.84 16.86
N GLY A 90 10.36 -16.76 16.22
CA GLY A 90 9.47 -15.62 16.33
C GLY A 90 9.94 -14.37 15.54
N ALA A 91 10.99 -14.48 14.71
CA ALA A 91 11.29 -13.42 13.72
C ALA A 91 10.15 -13.32 12.71
N VAL A 92 9.82 -12.09 12.29
CA VAL A 92 8.68 -11.77 11.43
C VAL A 92 9.08 -10.90 10.25
N ALA A 93 8.42 -11.11 9.11
CA ALA A 93 8.49 -10.22 7.97
C ALA A 93 7.13 -10.14 7.27
N ALA A 94 6.82 -9.01 6.67
CA ALA A 94 5.59 -8.80 5.91
C ALA A 94 5.92 -8.15 4.55
N ALA A 95 5.18 -8.53 3.51
CA ALA A 95 5.25 -7.84 2.24
C ALA A 95 4.57 -6.47 2.39
N TRP A 96 5.32 -5.41 2.05
CA TRP A 96 4.85 -4.04 1.99
C TRP A 96 4.86 -3.59 0.53
N ASP A 97 3.70 -3.32 -0.01
CA ASP A 97 3.51 -3.00 -1.42
C ASP A 97 3.10 -1.55 -1.58
N ILE A 98 3.91 -0.79 -2.30
CA ILE A 98 3.78 0.65 -2.48
C ILE A 98 3.52 0.96 -3.95
N LEU A 99 2.58 1.89 -4.20
CA LEU A 99 2.39 2.55 -5.48
C LEU A 99 2.48 4.05 -5.27
N GLN A 100 3.51 4.69 -5.82
CA GLN A 100 3.65 6.14 -5.79
C GLN A 100 2.70 6.80 -6.78
N VAL A 101 2.11 7.91 -6.36
CA VAL A 101 1.16 8.71 -7.14
C VAL A 101 1.56 10.19 -7.11
N PRO A 102 1.30 10.96 -8.19
CA PRO A 102 1.57 12.39 -8.21
C PRO A 102 0.68 13.14 -7.22
N PRO A 103 1.04 14.35 -6.76
CA PRO A 103 0.19 15.15 -5.89
C PRO A 103 -1.05 15.71 -6.61
N THR A 104 -1.87 16.45 -5.88
CA THR A 104 -3.13 17.09 -6.30
C THR A 104 -4.32 16.13 -6.43
N GLY A 105 -4.34 15.10 -5.59
CA GLY A 105 -5.44 14.14 -5.56
C GLY A 105 -5.84 13.72 -4.15
N THR A 106 -6.90 12.95 -4.09
CA THR A 106 -7.45 12.40 -2.85
C THR A 106 -7.46 10.89 -2.89
N LEU A 107 -6.87 10.27 -1.90
CA LEU A 107 -7.01 8.83 -1.68
C LEU A 107 -8.29 8.58 -0.88
N VAL A 108 -9.13 7.71 -1.39
CA VAL A 108 -10.37 7.24 -0.76
C VAL A 108 -10.17 5.81 -0.31
N CYS A 109 -10.29 5.57 1.00
CA CYS A 109 -10.11 4.26 1.63
C CYS A 109 -11.44 3.82 2.25
N PRO A 110 -12.23 2.96 1.57
CA PRO A 110 -13.48 2.45 2.12
C PRO A 110 -13.24 1.66 3.41
N THR A 111 -14.12 1.87 4.39
CA THR A 111 -14.02 1.25 5.70
C THR A 111 -15.24 0.38 6.00
N THR A 112 -15.06 -0.65 6.83
CA THR A 112 -16.12 -1.54 7.27
C THR A 112 -17.07 -0.87 8.27
N ARG A 113 -16.59 0.21 8.89
CA ARG A 113 -17.30 1.07 9.85
C ARG A 113 -16.55 2.38 9.98
N ARG A 114 -17.12 3.37 10.67
CA ARG A 114 -16.35 4.58 11.00
C ARG A 114 -15.04 4.19 11.69
N ALA A 115 -13.93 4.58 11.09
CA ALA A 115 -12.59 4.26 11.55
C ALA A 115 -11.89 5.52 12.05
N ALA A 116 -11.04 5.35 13.06
CA ALA A 116 -10.06 6.35 13.46
C ALA A 116 -8.70 5.91 12.88
N PRO A 117 -8.22 6.55 11.82
CA PRO A 117 -6.91 6.22 11.26
C PRO A 117 -5.81 6.57 12.26
N ARG A 118 -4.75 5.75 12.27
CA ARG A 118 -3.57 5.96 13.10
C ARG A 118 -2.60 6.89 12.39
N SER A 119 -2.02 7.85 13.09
CA SER A 119 -0.93 8.67 12.56
C SER A 119 0.41 8.02 12.83
N TYR A 120 1.31 8.07 11.84
CA TYR A 120 2.69 7.56 11.91
C TYR A 120 3.70 8.65 12.28
N TYR A 121 3.30 9.90 12.15
CA TYR A 121 4.13 11.07 12.45
C TYR A 121 3.37 12.01 13.38
N ASP A 122 3.36 13.28 13.07
CA ASP A 122 2.59 14.29 13.79
C ASP A 122 1.08 14.08 13.62
N PRO A 123 0.24 14.61 14.52
CA PRO A 123 -1.19 14.60 14.38
C PRO A 123 -1.64 15.09 13.00
N PHE A 124 -2.70 14.50 12.47
CA PHE A 124 -3.26 14.92 11.20
C PHE A 124 -3.67 16.40 11.25
N GLY A 125 -3.37 17.16 10.19
CA GLY A 125 -4.01 18.45 9.99
C GLY A 125 -5.45 18.26 9.51
N ASP A 126 -6.34 19.19 9.87
CA ASP A 126 -7.78 19.12 9.58
C ASP A 126 -8.15 18.89 8.11
N LYS A 127 -7.22 19.20 7.20
CA LYS A 127 -7.41 19.05 5.75
C LYS A 127 -6.94 17.73 5.17
N HIS A 128 -5.99 17.05 5.83
CA HIS A 128 -5.31 15.91 5.21
C HIS A 128 -6.03 14.58 5.43
N VAL A 129 -6.75 14.43 6.53
CA VAL A 129 -7.45 13.19 6.84
C VAL A 129 -8.86 13.48 7.31
N VAL A 130 -9.85 12.99 6.57
CA VAL A 130 -11.26 13.12 6.91
C VAL A 130 -11.90 11.74 6.99
N ALA A 131 -12.36 11.34 8.17
CA ALA A 131 -13.06 10.09 8.39
C ALA A 131 -14.57 10.29 8.38
N THR A 132 -15.26 9.50 7.56
CA THR A 132 -16.72 9.39 7.51
C THR A 132 -17.17 8.03 8.05
N ASP A 133 -18.44 7.71 7.98
CA ASP A 133 -18.96 6.42 8.42
C ASP A 133 -18.56 5.26 7.49
N THR A 134 -18.22 5.56 6.23
CA THR A 134 -17.97 4.56 5.18
C THR A 134 -16.59 4.63 4.55
N ALA A 135 -15.83 5.70 4.79
CA ALA A 135 -14.51 5.87 4.19
C ALA A 135 -13.63 6.83 5.02
N VAL A 136 -12.33 6.65 4.88
CA VAL A 136 -11.32 7.66 5.21
C VAL A 136 -10.82 8.27 3.90
N ARG A 137 -10.80 9.60 3.82
CA ARG A 137 -10.21 10.37 2.73
C ARG A 137 -8.90 10.97 3.17
N PHE A 138 -7.89 10.88 2.31
CA PHE A 138 -6.54 11.35 2.57
C PHE A 138 -6.06 12.23 1.42
N LEU A 139 -5.70 13.48 1.73
CA LEU A 139 -5.20 14.43 0.74
C LEU A 139 -3.73 14.17 0.43
N ILE A 140 -3.40 14.12 -0.87
CA ILE A 140 -2.03 14.06 -1.39
C ILE A 140 -1.75 15.35 -2.14
N ASP A 141 -1.02 16.27 -1.52
CA ASP A 141 -0.76 17.62 -2.04
C ASP A 141 0.73 18.02 -2.06
N ALA A 142 1.60 17.15 -1.55
CA ALA A 142 3.03 17.37 -1.40
C ALA A 142 3.40 18.62 -0.57
N GLN A 143 2.53 19.05 0.37
CA GLN A 143 2.77 20.24 1.19
C GLN A 143 3.15 19.92 2.65
N ARG A 144 2.81 18.74 3.12
CA ARG A 144 3.07 18.33 4.50
C ARG A 144 3.34 16.83 4.57
N ARG A 145 4.37 16.44 5.30
CA ARG A 145 4.64 15.03 5.56
C ARG A 145 3.59 14.43 6.49
N VAL A 146 2.76 13.57 5.94
CA VAL A 146 1.68 12.89 6.65
C VAL A 146 1.66 11.42 6.25
N LYS A 147 1.54 10.54 7.25
CA LYS A 147 1.28 9.11 6.99
C LYS A 147 0.16 8.64 7.91
N MET A 148 -0.81 7.94 7.32
CA MET A 148 -1.88 7.29 8.07
C MET A 148 -1.86 5.78 7.88
N GLY A 149 -2.43 5.06 8.86
CA GLY A 149 -2.69 3.63 8.77
C GLY A 149 -4.09 3.25 9.19
N LEU A 150 -4.61 2.19 8.59
CA LEU A 150 -5.87 1.54 8.96
C LEU A 150 -5.62 0.08 9.31
N ARG A 151 -6.11 -0.31 10.47
CA ARG A 151 -6.06 -1.69 10.94
C ARG A 151 -6.89 -2.61 10.04
N PRO A 152 -6.54 -3.92 9.97
CA PRO A 152 -7.24 -4.86 9.11
C PRO A 152 -8.75 -4.96 9.40
N GLU A 153 -9.19 -4.73 10.64
CA GLU A 153 -10.62 -4.77 11.01
C GLU A 153 -11.40 -3.57 10.47
N HIS A 154 -10.71 -2.51 10.07
CA HIS A 154 -11.34 -1.26 9.67
C HIS A 154 -11.34 -1.03 8.15
N THR A 155 -10.48 -1.69 7.39
CA THR A 155 -10.40 -1.53 5.94
C THR A 155 -11.14 -2.64 5.20
N THR A 156 -11.67 -2.32 4.02
CA THR A 156 -12.27 -3.29 3.10
C THR A 156 -11.26 -3.96 2.18
N GLY A 157 -9.97 -3.62 2.28
CA GLY A 157 -8.95 -4.06 1.33
C GLY A 157 -9.02 -3.36 -0.03
N ARG A 158 -9.62 -2.18 -0.06
CA ARG A 158 -9.72 -1.34 -1.26
C ARG A 158 -9.22 0.06 -0.97
N MET A 159 -8.61 0.69 -1.97
CA MET A 159 -8.27 2.10 -1.96
C MET A 159 -8.33 2.68 -3.37
N GLY A 160 -8.72 3.93 -3.50
CA GLY A 160 -8.83 4.62 -4.78
C GLY A 160 -8.18 5.99 -4.74
N TYR A 161 -7.21 6.26 -5.62
CA TYR A 161 -6.61 7.57 -5.75
C TYR A 161 -7.26 8.33 -6.89
N TYR A 162 -8.10 9.30 -6.54
CA TYR A 162 -8.78 10.19 -7.49
C TYR A 162 -8.01 11.49 -7.66
N ARG A 163 -7.85 11.91 -8.92
CA ARG A 163 -7.19 13.15 -9.27
C ARG A 163 -7.95 13.86 -10.38
N PRO A 164 -8.42 15.12 -10.16
CA PRO A 164 -8.99 15.93 -11.24
C PRO A 164 -7.91 16.29 -12.28
N LEU A 165 -8.30 16.31 -13.53
CA LEU A 165 -7.49 16.72 -14.67
C LEU A 165 -8.11 17.95 -15.33
N THR A 166 -7.42 18.52 -16.33
CA THR A 166 -7.96 19.62 -17.11
C THR A 166 -9.07 19.16 -18.06
N GLY A 167 -9.93 20.08 -18.52
CA GLY A 167 -10.94 19.75 -19.55
C GLY A 167 -12.15 18.95 -19.06
N GLY A 168 -12.41 18.87 -17.75
CA GLY A 168 -13.53 18.12 -17.21
C GLY A 168 -13.29 16.59 -17.12
N GLU A 169 -12.03 16.21 -17.23
CA GLU A 169 -11.58 14.81 -17.05
C GLU A 169 -11.04 14.59 -15.64
N SER A 170 -10.93 13.32 -15.27
CA SER A 170 -10.24 12.89 -14.06
C SER A 170 -9.52 11.56 -14.29
N SER A 171 -8.60 11.24 -13.39
CA SER A 171 -8.00 9.93 -13.29
C SER A 171 -8.33 9.28 -11.95
N LEU A 172 -8.40 7.95 -11.95
CA LEU A 172 -8.60 7.16 -10.75
C LEU A 172 -7.75 5.90 -10.82
N ILE A 173 -6.98 5.64 -9.78
CA ILE A 173 -6.28 4.36 -9.58
C ILE A 173 -6.98 3.64 -8.45
N VAL A 174 -7.51 2.45 -8.71
CA VAL A 174 -8.10 1.59 -7.68
C VAL A 174 -7.20 0.40 -7.44
N ARG A 175 -6.89 0.15 -6.17
CA ARG A 175 -6.17 -1.06 -5.72
C ARG A 175 -7.09 -1.91 -4.85
N VAL A 176 -7.10 -3.22 -5.12
CA VAL A 176 -7.89 -4.21 -4.37
C VAL A 176 -6.94 -5.31 -3.91
N PHE A 177 -6.92 -5.55 -2.61
CA PHE A 177 -6.05 -6.55 -1.98
C PHE A 177 -6.78 -7.27 -0.84
N PRO A 178 -6.41 -8.51 -0.52
CA PRO A 178 -7.05 -9.25 0.55
C PRO A 178 -6.64 -8.70 1.92
N VAL A 179 -7.59 -8.69 2.85
CA VAL A 179 -7.36 -8.34 4.25
C VAL A 179 -7.87 -9.47 5.12
N TYR A 180 -7.10 -9.83 6.13
CA TYR A 180 -7.38 -10.95 7.04
C TYR A 180 -7.42 -10.45 8.49
N PRO A 181 -8.58 -9.95 8.97
CA PRO A 181 -8.73 -9.58 10.39
C PRO A 181 -8.42 -10.77 11.28
N GLY A 182 -7.61 -10.55 12.32
CA GLY A 182 -7.14 -11.62 13.22
C GLY A 182 -5.78 -12.21 12.87
N GLU A 183 -5.25 -11.96 11.67
CA GLU A 183 -3.87 -12.30 11.33
C GLU A 183 -2.88 -11.25 11.85
N GLN A 184 -1.59 -11.64 11.93
CA GLN A 184 -0.56 -10.75 12.44
C GLN A 184 -0.11 -9.75 11.36
N TYR A 185 -0.33 -8.46 11.62
CA TYR A 185 0.23 -7.34 10.88
C TYR A 185 1.28 -6.64 11.76
N VAL A 186 2.41 -6.30 11.20
CA VAL A 186 3.59 -5.88 11.99
C VAL A 186 4.02 -4.44 11.78
N ASP A 187 3.45 -3.75 10.79
CA ASP A 187 3.80 -2.35 10.56
C ASP A 187 2.96 -1.42 11.42
N VAL A 188 3.63 -0.75 12.34
CA VAL A 188 3.07 0.20 13.31
C VAL A 188 3.96 1.44 13.35
N PRO A 189 3.45 2.60 13.84
CA PRO A 189 4.27 3.76 14.11
C PRO A 189 5.48 3.39 14.96
N ARG A 190 6.61 4.03 14.71
CA ARG A 190 7.91 3.67 15.29
C ARG A 190 7.95 3.77 16.81
N ASP A 191 7.31 4.78 17.36
CA ASP A 191 7.21 5.05 18.80
C ASP A 191 6.17 4.16 19.51
N HIS A 192 5.52 3.25 18.76
CA HIS A 192 4.52 2.36 19.31
C HIS A 192 5.16 1.35 20.26
N PRO A 193 4.60 1.11 21.45
CA PRO A 193 5.13 0.13 22.40
C PRO A 193 5.32 -1.26 21.77
N ALA A 194 6.38 -1.95 22.17
CA ALA A 194 6.73 -3.26 21.60
C ALA A 194 5.59 -4.29 21.70
N GLU A 195 4.83 -4.26 22.79
CA GLU A 195 3.68 -5.13 23.05
C GLU A 195 2.48 -4.87 22.13
N GLN A 196 2.44 -3.74 21.45
CA GLN A 196 1.39 -3.37 20.49
C GLN A 196 1.78 -3.63 19.03
N ARG A 197 2.97 -4.15 18.78
CA ARG A 197 3.46 -4.39 17.40
C ARG A 197 2.70 -5.47 16.64
N SER A 198 1.97 -6.33 17.32
CA SER A 198 1.08 -7.32 16.68
C SER A 198 -0.21 -6.73 16.09
N GLY A 199 -0.51 -5.47 16.39
CA GLY A 199 -1.69 -4.76 15.91
C GLY A 199 -1.37 -3.79 14.76
N GLY A 200 -0.52 -4.18 13.81
CA GLY A 200 -0.14 -3.37 12.66
C GLY A 200 -1.28 -3.01 11.71
N ASP A 201 -1.02 -2.06 10.83
CA ASP A 201 -1.97 -1.57 9.86
C ASP A 201 -1.87 -2.36 8.55
N ALA A 202 -3.02 -2.66 7.93
CA ALA A 202 -3.11 -3.38 6.66
C ALA A 202 -3.13 -2.45 5.46
N LEU A 203 -3.65 -1.23 5.62
CA LEU A 203 -3.69 -0.19 4.61
C LEU A 203 -3.01 1.05 5.15
N GLN A 204 -2.18 1.68 4.32
CA GLN A 204 -1.50 2.92 4.68
C GLN A 204 -1.53 3.92 3.52
N ALA A 205 -1.36 5.19 3.84
CA ALA A 205 -1.22 6.26 2.87
C ALA A 205 -0.16 7.26 3.35
N TYR A 206 0.63 7.74 2.40
CA TYR A 206 1.69 8.71 2.65
C TYR A 206 1.58 9.91 1.73
N ASN A 207 1.84 11.09 2.27
CA ASN A 207 2.02 12.34 1.55
C ASN A 207 3.38 12.94 1.91
N ASP A 208 4.23 13.14 0.90
CA ASP A 208 5.52 13.79 1.09
C ASP A 208 5.36 15.32 1.19
N ASP A 209 6.32 15.99 1.80
CA ASP A 209 6.42 17.45 1.92
C ASP A 209 7.50 18.04 1.00
N MET A 210 7.82 17.38 -0.09
CA MET A 210 8.92 17.67 -1.00
C MET A 210 10.31 17.26 -0.49
N THR A 211 10.40 16.62 0.67
CA THR A 211 11.68 16.13 1.21
C THR A 211 12.31 15.09 0.28
N TYR A 212 11.49 14.17 -0.25
CA TYR A 212 11.92 13.13 -1.19
C TYR A 212 11.40 13.38 -2.60
N GLY A 213 10.39 14.24 -2.77
CA GLY A 213 9.81 14.58 -4.06
C GLY A 213 8.33 14.93 -3.97
N ALA A 214 7.76 15.37 -5.12
CA ALA A 214 6.34 15.68 -5.21
C ALA A 214 5.54 14.40 -5.44
N PHE A 215 5.23 13.63 -4.40
CA PHE A 215 4.45 12.40 -4.51
C PHE A 215 3.70 12.06 -3.22
N GLY A 216 2.81 11.12 -3.32
CA GLY A 216 2.25 10.37 -2.21
C GLY A 216 2.23 8.88 -2.52
N GLU A 217 1.77 8.07 -1.58
CA GLU A 217 1.81 6.61 -1.70
C GLU A 217 0.48 5.98 -1.32
N MET A 218 0.11 4.99 -2.12
CA MET A 218 -0.94 4.02 -1.86
C MET A 218 -0.27 2.73 -1.38
N GLU A 219 -0.43 2.39 -0.12
CA GLU A 219 0.32 1.31 0.48
C GLU A 219 -0.60 0.24 1.08
N PHE A 220 -0.20 -1.02 1.01
CA PHE A 220 -0.76 -2.06 1.86
C PHE A 220 0.34 -2.97 2.40
N VAL A 221 0.06 -3.55 3.55
CA VAL A 221 0.91 -4.54 4.21
C VAL A 221 0.15 -5.86 4.26
N ALA A 222 0.81 -6.94 3.84
CA ALA A 222 0.27 -8.30 3.96
C ALA A 222 0.43 -8.83 5.41
N PRO A 223 -0.32 -9.84 5.81
CA PRO A 223 -0.03 -10.57 7.04
C PRO A 223 1.40 -11.12 7.05
N ALA A 224 2.03 -11.13 8.20
CA ALA A 224 3.42 -11.53 8.35
C ALA A 224 3.63 -13.05 8.14
N VAL A 225 4.82 -13.41 7.63
CA VAL A 225 5.41 -14.73 7.86
C VAL A 225 6.14 -14.72 9.19
N VAL A 226 6.14 -15.85 9.89
CA VAL A 226 6.68 -16.00 11.25
C VAL A 226 7.54 -17.25 11.30
N VAL A 227 8.79 -17.15 11.73
CA VAL A 227 9.67 -18.31 11.98
C VAL A 227 9.14 -19.11 13.17
N GLY A 228 8.80 -20.38 12.93
CA GLY A 228 8.16 -21.24 13.91
C GLY A 228 6.64 -21.09 14.01
N GLY A 229 6.03 -20.31 13.12
CA GLY A 229 4.59 -20.10 13.00
C GLY A 229 4.11 -20.24 11.56
N CYS A 230 3.34 -19.28 11.05
CA CYS A 230 2.94 -19.23 9.64
C CYS A 230 4.15 -18.85 8.78
N SER A 231 4.79 -19.86 8.16
CA SER A 231 6.06 -19.68 7.44
C SER A 231 5.90 -19.24 6.00
N ALA A 232 4.69 -19.22 5.42
CA ALA A 232 4.49 -18.79 4.02
C ALA A 232 3.23 -17.94 3.87
N ARG A 233 3.32 -16.95 2.98
CA ARG A 233 2.20 -16.07 2.61
C ARG A 233 2.15 -15.86 1.11
N HIS A 234 0.92 -15.68 0.63
CA HIS A 234 0.59 -15.31 -0.73
C HIS A 234 -0.38 -14.13 -0.68
N THR A 235 -0.10 -13.07 -1.43
CA THR A 235 -0.94 -11.88 -1.48
C THR A 235 -1.07 -11.40 -2.91
N THR A 236 -2.30 -11.19 -3.36
CA THR A 236 -2.61 -10.67 -4.69
C THR A 236 -3.16 -9.27 -4.58
N CYS A 237 -2.61 -8.32 -5.32
CA CYS A 237 -3.16 -6.98 -5.49
C CYS A 237 -3.59 -6.78 -6.94
N VAL A 238 -4.83 -6.40 -7.15
CA VAL A 238 -5.35 -5.98 -8.46
C VAL A 238 -5.34 -4.45 -8.50
N THR A 239 -4.81 -3.89 -9.58
CA THR A 239 -4.78 -2.45 -9.81
C THR A 239 -5.48 -2.11 -11.12
N HIS A 240 -6.42 -1.17 -11.06
CA HIS A 240 -7.12 -0.59 -12.20
C HIS A 240 -6.75 0.89 -12.29
N ALA A 241 -6.17 1.33 -13.40
CA ALA A 241 -5.87 2.73 -13.67
C ALA A 241 -6.81 3.24 -14.78
N MET A 242 -7.59 4.27 -14.46
CA MET A 242 -8.65 4.79 -15.30
C MET A 242 -8.48 6.28 -15.57
N VAL A 243 -8.93 6.71 -16.75
CA VAL A 243 -9.03 8.12 -17.13
C VAL A 243 -10.24 8.33 -18.03
N GLY A 244 -10.89 9.49 -17.94
CA GLY A 244 -12.03 9.85 -18.75
C GLY A 244 -12.85 11.01 -18.18
N PRO A 245 -14.08 11.23 -18.68
CA PRO A 245 -14.99 12.25 -18.15
C PRO A 245 -15.19 12.09 -16.64
N ASP A 246 -15.10 13.17 -15.89
CA ASP A 246 -15.09 13.14 -14.41
C ASP A 246 -16.26 12.36 -13.82
N ALA A 247 -17.48 12.62 -14.27
CA ALA A 247 -18.66 11.92 -13.77
C ALA A 247 -18.61 10.40 -14.04
N ALA A 248 -18.09 9.98 -15.19
CA ALA A 248 -17.94 8.59 -15.56
C ALA A 248 -16.87 7.87 -14.72
N VAL A 249 -15.70 8.52 -14.50
CA VAL A 249 -14.63 8.00 -13.65
C VAL A 249 -15.10 7.86 -12.20
N ARG A 250 -15.82 8.84 -11.66
CA ARG A 250 -16.40 8.74 -10.30
C ARG A 250 -17.43 7.63 -10.18
N ALA A 251 -18.26 7.43 -11.19
CA ALA A 251 -19.24 6.33 -11.20
C ALA A 251 -18.55 4.95 -11.22
N ALA A 252 -17.51 4.78 -12.07
CA ALA A 252 -16.67 3.59 -12.08
C ALA A 252 -16.00 3.36 -10.71
N GLY A 253 -15.44 4.41 -10.14
CA GLY A 253 -14.80 4.37 -8.83
C GLY A 253 -15.76 3.97 -7.72
N ALA A 254 -16.96 4.54 -7.69
CA ALA A 254 -17.98 4.21 -6.70
C ALA A 254 -18.39 2.75 -6.77
N ALA A 255 -18.53 2.20 -7.99
CA ALA A 255 -18.83 0.78 -8.20
C ALA A 255 -17.70 -0.14 -7.69
N LEU A 256 -16.43 0.21 -7.96
CA LEU A 256 -15.29 -0.60 -7.57
C LEU A 256 -14.95 -0.48 -6.08
N LEU A 257 -15.12 0.69 -5.49
CA LEU A 257 -14.79 0.95 -4.09
C LEU A 257 -15.94 0.61 -3.13
N GLY A 258 -17.20 0.68 -3.59
CA GLY A 258 -18.39 0.53 -2.76
C GLY A 258 -18.70 1.79 -1.93
N CYS A 259 -18.12 2.94 -2.26
CA CYS A 259 -18.40 4.24 -1.64
C CYS A 259 -18.17 5.38 -2.65
N THR A 260 -18.64 6.58 -2.34
CA THR A 260 -18.47 7.75 -3.22
C THR A 260 -17.01 8.19 -3.31
N VAL A 261 -16.64 8.66 -4.51
CA VAL A 261 -15.31 9.21 -4.81
C VAL A 261 -15.40 10.73 -4.76
N ASP A 262 -15.34 11.32 -3.57
CA ASP A 262 -15.39 12.76 -3.39
C ASP A 262 -14.00 13.29 -3.01
N PRO A 263 -13.49 14.32 -3.72
CA PRO A 263 -12.20 14.92 -3.40
C PRO A 263 -12.22 15.65 -2.06
N LEU A 264 -11.04 15.78 -1.45
CA LEU A 264 -10.74 16.77 -0.41
C LEU A 264 -10.13 18.00 -1.09
N GLY A 265 -10.56 19.18 -0.73
CA GLY A 265 -10.03 20.42 -1.25
C GLY A 265 -11.07 21.48 -1.43
#